data_0cbf4d2675a18f1bcc45c7ba63bfe28a
#
_entry.id   0cbf4d2675a18f1bcc45c7ba63bfe28a
#
_cell.length_a   1.000
_cell.length_b   1.000
_cell.length_c   1.000
_cell.angle_alpha   90.00
_cell.angle_beta   90.00
_cell.angle_gamma   90.00
#
_symmetry.space_group_name_H-M   'P 1'
#
loop_
_entity.id
_entity.type
_entity.pdbx_description
1 polymer ?
#
loop_
_entity_poly.entity_id
_entity_poly.type
_entity_poly.pdbx_seq_one_letter_code
_entity_poly.pdbx_strand_id
1 'polypeptide(L)'
;MAAQSYDLIVIGAGPGGYVAAIRAAQLGLKTAVVEREHLGGICLNWGCIPTKALLRSSEVFHLMERAKDFGLKADKVGYDLDAVVKRSRGVAAQLSGGIGHLLKKNKVTVVMGEAMIPAKGKVSVKTDKGMEELTAKNIVLATGARARELPGLEADGDLVWTYKHALQPPRMPKKLLVIGSGAIGIEFASFYNTLGADTTVVEVMDRVLPVEDAEISAFAKKAFTKQGMTIMEKAMVKQLDRGKGKVTAHIEVKGKVEKHDFDTVISAVGIVGNVEHLGLEALGVKIDRTHVVTDEFCRTGVDGLYAIGDIAGAPWLAHKASHEGVMVAELIAGKHAHPVKPESIAGCTYCQPQVASVGYSEAKAKELGYDIKVGRFPFIGNGKAIALGEPEGLIKTVFDAKTGELLGAHMIGAEVTELIQGYVVGRQLETTEEDLMNTVFPHPTLSEMMHESVLDAYGRVIHM
;
A
#
# COMPACT_ATOMS: atom_id res chain seq x y z
N MET A 1 -32.05 26.84 4.80
CA MET A 1 -31.96 26.59 3.34
C MET A 1 -32.53 25.20 3.09
N ALA A 2 -33.19 24.95 1.95
CA ALA A 2 -33.67 23.62 1.61
C ALA A 2 -32.46 22.68 1.43
N ALA A 3 -32.55 21.43 1.95
CA ALA A 3 -31.49 20.45 1.82
C ALA A 3 -31.21 20.16 0.34
N GLN A 4 -29.94 20.15 -0.06
CA GLN A 4 -29.57 19.78 -1.42
C GLN A 4 -29.69 18.28 -1.60
N SER A 5 -30.39 17.85 -2.65
CA SER A 5 -30.65 16.43 -2.95
C SER A 5 -29.75 15.89 -4.04
N TYR A 6 -29.23 14.67 -3.83
CA TYR A 6 -28.35 13.92 -4.72
C TYR A 6 -28.86 12.49 -4.92
N ASP A 7 -28.39 11.81 -5.95
CA ASP A 7 -28.57 10.36 -6.11
C ASP A 7 -27.54 9.60 -5.27
N LEU A 8 -26.31 10.16 -5.16
CA LEU A 8 -25.18 9.61 -4.40
C LEU A 8 -24.43 10.71 -3.66
N ILE A 9 -24.14 10.47 -2.37
CA ILE A 9 -23.15 11.22 -1.61
C ILE A 9 -22.01 10.26 -1.24
N VAL A 10 -20.77 10.66 -1.53
CA VAL A 10 -19.56 9.94 -1.12
C VAL A 10 -18.90 10.71 0.02
N ILE A 11 -18.62 10.04 1.13
CA ILE A 11 -17.95 10.63 2.30
C ILE A 11 -16.49 10.19 2.32
N GLY A 12 -15.58 11.12 2.03
CA GLY A 12 -14.15 10.93 1.83
C GLY A 12 -13.78 10.96 0.34
N ALA A 13 -12.74 11.73 -0.01
CA ALA A 13 -12.23 11.90 -1.37
C ALA A 13 -10.87 11.22 -1.59
N GLY A 14 -10.58 10.14 -0.85
CA GLY A 14 -9.46 9.24 -1.13
C GLY A 14 -9.66 8.47 -2.46
N PRO A 15 -8.73 7.56 -2.83
CA PRO A 15 -8.79 6.84 -4.11
C PRO A 15 -10.14 6.18 -4.42
N GLY A 16 -10.71 5.47 -3.46
CA GLY A 16 -12.06 4.90 -3.64
C GLY A 16 -13.14 5.95 -3.82
N GLY A 17 -13.10 7.01 -2.98
CA GLY A 17 -14.16 8.01 -2.94
C GLY A 17 -14.22 8.89 -4.19
N TYR A 18 -13.10 9.47 -4.64
CA TYR A 18 -13.13 10.31 -5.84
C TYR A 18 -13.42 9.48 -7.11
N VAL A 19 -12.93 8.24 -7.17
CA VAL A 19 -13.22 7.33 -8.30
C VAL A 19 -14.69 6.97 -8.32
N ALA A 20 -15.29 6.58 -7.20
CA ALA A 20 -16.72 6.30 -7.09
C ALA A 20 -17.57 7.50 -7.52
N ALA A 21 -17.23 8.70 -7.03
CA ALA A 21 -17.96 9.93 -7.35
C ALA A 21 -17.89 10.28 -8.85
N ILE A 22 -16.71 10.17 -9.46
CA ILE A 22 -16.52 10.42 -10.90
C ILE A 22 -17.29 9.38 -11.72
N ARG A 23 -17.15 8.09 -11.38
CA ARG A 23 -17.83 7.01 -12.11
C ARG A 23 -19.35 7.15 -12.03
N ALA A 24 -19.89 7.43 -10.86
CA ALA A 24 -21.31 7.69 -10.66
C ALA A 24 -21.81 8.86 -11.52
N ALA A 25 -21.08 9.97 -11.54
CA ALA A 25 -21.41 11.12 -12.37
C ALA A 25 -21.38 10.79 -13.88
N GLN A 26 -20.39 10.00 -14.34
CA GLN A 26 -20.33 9.49 -15.72
C GLN A 26 -21.53 8.63 -16.09
N LEU A 27 -22.13 7.94 -15.12
CA LEU A 27 -23.33 7.13 -15.29
C LEU A 27 -24.62 7.94 -15.17
N GLY A 28 -24.52 9.26 -15.04
CA GLY A 28 -25.67 10.18 -15.01
C GLY A 28 -26.24 10.45 -13.63
N LEU A 29 -25.62 9.96 -12.56
CA LEU A 29 -26.07 10.20 -11.19
C LEU A 29 -25.66 11.60 -10.73
N LYS A 30 -26.58 12.36 -10.12
CA LYS A 30 -26.25 13.60 -9.44
C LYS A 30 -25.47 13.31 -8.17
N THR A 31 -24.19 13.64 -8.16
CA THR A 31 -23.22 13.17 -7.17
C THR A 31 -22.59 14.31 -6.41
N ALA A 32 -22.43 14.14 -5.09
CA ALA A 32 -21.59 14.97 -4.23
C ALA A 32 -20.50 14.14 -3.56
N VAL A 33 -19.35 14.76 -3.29
CA VAL A 33 -18.30 14.21 -2.44
C VAL A 33 -18.04 15.17 -1.29
N VAL A 34 -17.97 14.63 -0.07
CA VAL A 34 -17.63 15.39 1.15
C VAL A 34 -16.21 15.01 1.56
N GLU A 35 -15.33 16.00 1.73
CA GLU A 35 -13.94 15.80 2.15
C GLU A 35 -13.58 16.76 3.28
N ARG A 36 -12.94 16.24 4.32
CA ARG A 36 -12.61 17.06 5.50
C ARG A 36 -11.26 17.76 5.43
N GLU A 37 -10.31 17.20 4.67
CA GLU A 37 -8.91 17.66 4.68
C GLU A 37 -8.39 17.97 3.28
N HIS A 38 -8.13 16.92 2.50
CA HIS A 38 -7.48 17.03 1.19
C HIS A 38 -8.06 16.06 0.17
N LEU A 39 -8.39 16.58 -1.01
CA LEU A 39 -8.76 15.73 -2.15
C LEU A 39 -7.61 14.77 -2.49
N GLY A 40 -7.96 13.51 -2.82
CA GLY A 40 -7.01 12.44 -3.03
C GLY A 40 -6.64 11.64 -1.76
N GLY A 41 -7.12 12.09 -0.58
CA GLY A 41 -6.96 11.40 0.70
C GLY A 41 -5.51 11.13 1.09
N ILE A 42 -5.31 10.12 1.94
CA ILE A 42 -3.96 9.74 2.42
C ILE A 42 -3.05 9.34 1.26
N CYS A 43 -3.51 8.54 0.32
CA CYS A 43 -2.66 8.01 -0.76
C CYS A 43 -1.92 9.11 -1.52
N LEU A 44 -2.61 10.17 -1.95
CA LEU A 44 -1.98 11.26 -2.73
C LEU A 44 -1.24 12.27 -1.85
N ASN A 45 -1.67 12.47 -0.61
CA ASN A 45 -1.13 13.53 0.24
C ASN A 45 -0.14 13.05 1.29
N TRP A 46 -0.33 11.85 1.87
CA TRP A 46 0.39 11.37 3.05
C TRP A 46 0.78 9.88 2.97
N GLY A 47 0.75 9.27 1.81
CA GLY A 47 0.98 7.84 1.65
C GLY A 47 1.69 7.48 0.35
N CYS A 48 0.99 6.75 -0.52
CA CYS A 48 1.54 6.11 -1.71
C CYS A 48 2.47 7.03 -2.52
N ILE A 49 1.94 8.14 -2.99
CA ILE A 49 2.66 8.97 -3.96
C ILE A 49 3.82 9.76 -3.35
N PRO A 50 3.66 10.49 -2.24
CA PRO A 50 4.80 11.19 -1.65
C PRO A 50 5.89 10.23 -1.16
N THR A 51 5.55 9.04 -0.67
CA THR A 51 6.54 8.02 -0.29
C THR A 51 7.32 7.53 -1.52
N LYS A 52 6.65 7.22 -2.64
CA LYS A 52 7.34 6.81 -3.88
C LYS A 52 8.23 7.94 -4.44
N ALA A 53 7.82 9.20 -4.26
CA ALA A 53 8.66 10.33 -4.62
C ALA A 53 9.94 10.43 -3.76
N LEU A 54 9.85 10.10 -2.46
CA LEU A 54 11.02 10.00 -1.57
C LEU A 54 11.92 8.82 -1.97
N LEU A 55 11.32 7.62 -2.14
CA LEU A 55 12.05 6.40 -2.53
C LEU A 55 12.77 6.58 -3.86
N ARG A 56 12.15 7.24 -4.85
CA ARG A 56 12.85 7.54 -6.11
C ARG A 56 14.05 8.46 -5.91
N SER A 57 13.97 9.40 -4.97
CA SER A 57 15.13 10.26 -4.66
C SER A 57 16.27 9.48 -4.02
N SER A 58 15.98 8.57 -3.09
CA SER A 58 17.00 7.70 -2.49
C SER A 58 17.57 6.69 -3.49
N GLU A 59 16.77 6.16 -4.41
CA GLU A 59 17.22 5.29 -5.49
C GLU A 59 18.20 6.02 -6.42
N VAL A 60 17.88 7.24 -6.84
CA VAL A 60 18.78 8.06 -7.66
C VAL A 60 20.09 8.36 -6.90
N PHE A 61 20.00 8.64 -5.60
CA PHE A 61 21.19 8.83 -4.75
C PHE A 61 22.06 7.57 -4.72
N HIS A 62 21.45 6.40 -4.52
CA HIS A 62 22.16 5.11 -4.56
C HIS A 62 22.86 4.87 -5.90
N LEU A 63 22.18 5.18 -7.04
CA LEU A 63 22.80 5.08 -8.36
C LEU A 63 23.97 6.05 -8.52
N MET A 64 23.89 7.25 -7.99
CA MET A 64 25.00 8.22 -8.01
C MET A 64 26.20 7.73 -7.21
N GLU A 65 26.00 7.08 -6.06
CA GLU A 65 27.08 6.47 -5.28
C GLU A 65 27.78 5.32 -6.03
N ARG A 66 27.01 4.59 -6.83
CA ARG A 66 27.47 3.47 -7.69
C ARG A 66 27.91 3.90 -9.09
N ALA A 67 28.06 5.20 -9.36
CA ALA A 67 28.40 5.70 -10.69
C ALA A 67 29.63 4.99 -11.31
N LYS A 68 30.60 4.59 -10.49
CA LYS A 68 31.81 3.86 -10.93
C LYS A 68 31.51 2.50 -11.57
N ASP A 69 30.45 1.80 -11.12
CA ASP A 69 30.04 0.51 -11.67
C ASP A 69 29.60 0.62 -13.13
N PHE A 70 29.18 1.82 -13.53
CA PHE A 70 28.75 2.18 -14.89
C PHE A 70 29.83 2.92 -15.69
N GLY A 71 31.06 3.01 -15.18
CA GLY A 71 32.16 3.75 -15.82
C GLY A 71 32.01 5.28 -15.74
N LEU A 72 31.11 5.77 -14.89
CA LEU A 72 30.85 7.19 -14.69
C LEU A 72 31.67 7.76 -13.51
N LYS A 73 31.88 9.07 -13.54
CA LYS A 73 32.53 9.80 -12.45
C LYS A 73 31.51 10.72 -11.79
N ALA A 74 31.33 10.59 -10.50
CA ALA A 74 30.55 11.49 -9.65
C ALA A 74 31.39 11.87 -8.44
N ASP A 75 31.76 13.15 -8.34
CA ASP A 75 32.54 13.66 -7.22
C ASP A 75 31.59 14.29 -6.19
N LYS A 76 31.84 14.00 -4.90
CA LYS A 76 31.11 14.58 -3.76
C LYS A 76 29.59 14.40 -3.86
N VAL A 77 29.16 13.15 -4.09
CA VAL A 77 27.73 12.80 -4.09
C VAL A 77 27.14 13.15 -2.71
N GLY A 78 26.01 13.83 -2.72
CA GLY A 78 25.30 14.24 -1.52
C GLY A 78 23.84 14.54 -1.83
N TYR A 79 23.06 14.83 -0.81
CA TYR A 79 21.65 15.20 -0.95
C TYR A 79 21.30 16.39 -0.04
N ASP A 80 20.24 17.10 -0.41
CA ASP A 80 19.58 18.12 0.39
C ASP A 80 18.22 17.55 0.81
N LEU A 81 18.07 17.24 2.10
CA LEU A 81 16.85 16.63 2.63
C LEU A 81 15.62 17.53 2.42
N ASP A 82 15.76 18.83 2.62
CA ASP A 82 14.64 19.78 2.45
C ASP A 82 14.19 19.83 0.98
N ALA A 83 15.13 19.79 0.03
CA ALA A 83 14.82 19.72 -1.39
C ALA A 83 14.15 18.40 -1.78
N VAL A 84 14.57 17.26 -1.22
CA VAL A 84 13.94 15.94 -1.42
C VAL A 84 12.50 15.95 -0.90
N VAL A 85 12.29 16.46 0.31
CA VAL A 85 10.96 16.59 0.92
C VAL A 85 10.09 17.56 0.11
N LYS A 86 10.61 18.72 -0.27
CA LYS A 86 9.90 19.72 -1.09
C LYS A 86 9.43 19.13 -2.43
N ARG A 87 10.29 18.33 -3.09
CA ARG A 87 9.93 17.60 -4.31
C ARG A 87 8.75 16.66 -4.07
N SER A 88 8.82 15.84 -3.03
CA SER A 88 7.74 14.92 -2.65
C SER A 88 6.41 15.65 -2.39
N ARG A 89 6.44 16.76 -1.66
CA ARG A 89 5.25 17.59 -1.41
C ARG A 89 4.71 18.25 -2.67
N GLY A 90 5.60 18.67 -3.58
CA GLY A 90 5.21 19.23 -4.89
C GLY A 90 4.44 18.21 -5.75
N VAL A 91 4.90 16.96 -5.79
CA VAL A 91 4.20 15.85 -6.46
C VAL A 91 2.82 15.61 -5.85
N ALA A 92 2.72 15.56 -4.53
CA ALA A 92 1.44 15.39 -3.84
C ALA A 92 0.46 16.53 -4.16
N ALA A 93 0.92 17.78 -4.13
CA ALA A 93 0.10 18.96 -4.43
C ALA A 93 -0.40 18.96 -5.88
N GLN A 94 0.44 18.60 -6.84
CA GLN A 94 0.08 18.50 -8.25
C GLN A 94 -1.06 17.49 -8.46
N LEU A 95 -0.97 16.31 -7.85
CA LEU A 95 -1.98 15.26 -8.01
C LEU A 95 -3.28 15.59 -7.28
N SER A 96 -3.20 16.13 -6.07
CA SER A 96 -4.39 16.57 -5.33
C SER A 96 -5.15 17.68 -6.10
N GLY A 97 -4.42 18.65 -6.69
CA GLY A 97 -5.00 19.63 -7.60
C GLY A 97 -5.65 19.01 -8.84
N GLY A 98 -5.04 17.97 -9.39
CA GLY A 98 -5.60 17.17 -10.49
C GLY A 98 -6.94 16.53 -10.15
N ILE A 99 -7.11 16.00 -8.93
CA ILE A 99 -8.39 15.44 -8.48
C ILE A 99 -9.47 16.51 -8.44
N GLY A 100 -9.16 17.72 -7.94
CA GLY A 100 -10.10 18.85 -7.98
C GLY A 100 -10.57 19.17 -9.40
N HIS A 101 -9.65 19.17 -10.37
CA HIS A 101 -9.97 19.36 -11.78
C HIS A 101 -10.89 18.25 -12.33
N LEU A 102 -10.58 16.98 -12.03
CA LEU A 102 -11.36 15.83 -12.51
C LEU A 102 -12.78 15.82 -11.93
N LEU A 103 -12.95 16.11 -10.64
CA LEU A 103 -14.26 16.24 -10.02
C LEU A 103 -15.09 17.34 -10.67
N LYS A 104 -14.49 18.51 -10.88
CA LYS A 104 -15.13 19.65 -11.58
C LYS A 104 -15.52 19.30 -13.02
N LYS A 105 -14.60 18.66 -13.79
CA LYS A 105 -14.86 18.22 -15.18
C LYS A 105 -16.08 17.29 -15.25
N ASN A 106 -16.24 16.40 -14.28
CA ASN A 106 -17.36 15.46 -14.20
C ASN A 106 -18.58 16.02 -13.47
N LYS A 107 -18.61 17.32 -13.15
CA LYS A 107 -19.74 18.01 -12.48
C LYS A 107 -20.11 17.40 -11.12
N VAL A 108 -19.14 16.80 -10.42
CA VAL A 108 -19.31 16.35 -9.04
C VAL A 108 -19.26 17.57 -8.12
N THR A 109 -20.26 17.70 -7.23
CA THR A 109 -20.27 18.74 -6.20
C THR A 109 -19.28 18.35 -5.10
N VAL A 110 -18.31 19.23 -4.81
CA VAL A 110 -17.36 19.04 -3.70
C VAL A 110 -17.79 19.90 -2.52
N VAL A 111 -17.98 19.27 -1.37
CA VAL A 111 -18.27 19.95 -0.10
C VAL A 111 -17.10 19.69 0.85
N MET A 112 -16.39 20.77 1.21
CA MET A 112 -15.28 20.68 2.18
C MET A 112 -15.85 20.78 3.59
N GLY A 113 -15.66 19.74 4.41
CA GLY A 113 -16.15 19.70 5.78
C GLY A 113 -16.21 18.29 6.36
N GLU A 114 -16.55 18.22 7.64
CA GLU A 114 -16.68 16.98 8.40
C GLU A 114 -18.12 16.46 8.32
N ALA A 115 -18.29 15.26 7.78
CA ALA A 115 -19.60 14.64 7.57
C ALA A 115 -20.04 13.79 8.77
N MET A 116 -21.34 13.78 9.04
CA MET A 116 -22.05 12.85 9.92
C MET A 116 -23.35 12.40 9.25
N ILE A 117 -23.81 11.19 9.53
CA ILE A 117 -25.06 10.61 9.01
C ILE A 117 -26.06 10.54 10.18
N PRO A 118 -26.91 11.57 10.36
CA PRO A 118 -27.86 11.61 11.48
C PRO A 118 -29.03 10.65 11.31
N ALA A 119 -29.35 10.27 10.09
CA ALA A 119 -30.40 9.32 9.74
C ALA A 119 -30.18 8.79 8.32
N LYS A 120 -30.85 7.69 7.99
CA LYS A 120 -30.81 7.10 6.64
C LYS A 120 -31.10 8.15 5.56
N GLY A 121 -30.22 8.25 4.57
CA GLY A 121 -30.34 9.19 3.44
C GLY A 121 -30.07 10.65 3.78
N LYS A 122 -29.59 10.97 4.98
CA LYS A 122 -29.25 12.35 5.40
C LYS A 122 -27.77 12.43 5.77
N VAL A 123 -27.11 13.48 5.32
CA VAL A 123 -25.71 13.79 5.66
C VAL A 123 -25.65 15.25 6.14
N SER A 124 -25.20 15.45 7.38
CA SER A 124 -24.90 16.76 7.93
C SER A 124 -23.40 17.01 7.79
N VAL A 125 -23.01 18.15 7.22
CA VAL A 125 -21.61 18.50 6.99
C VAL A 125 -21.29 19.78 7.76
N LYS A 126 -20.31 19.69 8.67
CA LYS A 126 -19.74 20.85 9.36
C LYS A 126 -18.67 21.48 8.46
N THR A 127 -19.01 22.59 7.84
CA THR A 127 -18.11 23.39 6.98
C THR A 127 -17.60 24.63 7.74
N ASP A 128 -16.63 25.33 7.16
CA ASP A 128 -16.15 26.62 7.71
C ASP A 128 -17.26 27.70 7.76
N LYS A 129 -18.34 27.52 6.98
CA LYS A 129 -19.47 28.44 6.88
C LYS A 129 -20.67 28.06 7.77
N GLY A 130 -20.55 26.95 8.49
CA GLY A 130 -21.61 26.39 9.34
C GLY A 130 -22.07 25.00 8.90
N MET A 131 -23.24 24.59 9.38
CA MET A 131 -23.79 23.29 9.07
C MET A 131 -24.53 23.30 7.71
N GLU A 132 -24.22 22.34 6.86
CA GLU A 132 -24.93 22.07 5.59
C GLU A 132 -25.63 20.73 5.68
N GLU A 133 -26.90 20.70 5.27
CA GLU A 133 -27.71 19.48 5.22
C GLU A 133 -27.83 18.98 3.77
N LEU A 134 -27.40 17.75 3.54
CA LEU A 134 -27.47 17.07 2.25
C LEU A 134 -28.35 15.83 2.38
N THR A 135 -29.01 15.45 1.27
CA THR A 135 -29.79 14.21 1.21
C THR A 135 -29.43 13.40 -0.02
N ALA A 136 -29.42 12.08 0.11
CA ALA A 136 -29.20 11.19 -1.01
C ALA A 136 -29.95 9.86 -0.84
N LYS A 137 -30.25 9.21 -1.98
CA LYS A 137 -30.75 7.82 -1.98
C LYS A 137 -29.68 6.84 -1.51
N ASN A 138 -28.43 7.10 -1.90
CA ASN A 138 -27.29 6.25 -1.59
C ASN A 138 -26.16 7.07 -0.98
N ILE A 139 -25.46 6.47 -0.01
CA ILE A 139 -24.29 7.02 0.65
C ILE A 139 -23.16 5.99 0.59
N VAL A 140 -21.96 6.43 0.19
CA VAL A 140 -20.74 5.60 0.20
C VAL A 140 -19.79 6.15 1.23
N LEU A 141 -19.42 5.33 2.21
CA LEU A 141 -18.35 5.60 3.17
C LEU A 141 -17.01 5.26 2.53
N ALA A 142 -16.15 6.26 2.35
CA ALA A 142 -14.79 6.15 1.82
C ALA A 142 -13.79 6.92 2.69
N THR A 143 -14.03 6.94 4.00
CA THR A 143 -13.31 7.75 4.99
C THR A 143 -11.90 7.24 5.28
N GLY A 144 -11.56 6.06 4.75
CA GLY A 144 -10.22 5.48 4.84
C GLY A 144 -9.81 5.07 6.26
N ALA A 145 -8.51 5.16 6.52
CA ALA A 145 -7.90 4.74 7.77
C ALA A 145 -6.80 5.71 8.20
N ARG A 146 -6.28 5.55 9.41
CA ARG A 146 -5.16 6.31 9.98
C ARG A 146 -4.17 5.39 10.67
N ALA A 147 -2.98 5.90 11.01
CA ALA A 147 -2.00 5.16 11.79
C ALA A 147 -2.61 4.66 13.10
N ARG A 148 -2.33 3.40 13.42
CA ARG A 148 -2.66 2.84 14.73
C ARG A 148 -1.65 3.37 15.76
N GLU A 149 -2.15 3.82 16.88
CA GLU A 149 -1.35 4.17 18.06
C GLU A 149 -1.47 3.06 19.09
N LEU A 150 -0.35 2.69 19.69
CA LEU A 150 -0.28 1.73 20.79
C LEU A 150 0.09 2.47 22.06
N PRO A 151 -0.50 2.10 23.23
CA PRO A 151 -0.15 2.71 24.52
C PRO A 151 1.35 2.63 24.81
N GLY A 152 1.95 3.79 25.12
CA GLY A 152 3.39 3.92 25.39
C GLY A 152 4.27 4.06 24.15
N LEU A 153 3.69 3.95 22.93
CA LEU A 153 4.37 4.11 21.65
C LEU A 153 3.76 5.25 20.80
N GLU A 154 2.97 6.14 21.42
CA GLU A 154 2.27 7.22 20.72
C GLU A 154 3.27 8.18 20.06
N ALA A 155 2.91 8.68 18.88
CA ALA A 155 3.74 9.63 18.17
C ALA A 155 3.65 11.03 18.80
N ASP A 156 4.83 11.67 18.99
CA ASP A 156 4.94 13.06 19.48
C ASP A 156 5.34 14.05 18.38
N GLY A 157 5.72 13.52 17.19
CA GLY A 157 6.16 14.32 16.05
C GLY A 157 7.59 14.82 16.13
N ASP A 158 8.27 14.66 17.28
CA ASP A 158 9.67 15.01 17.47
C ASP A 158 10.59 13.77 17.47
N LEU A 159 10.41 12.89 18.44
CA LEU A 159 11.22 11.68 18.61
C LEU A 159 10.52 10.42 18.08
N VAL A 160 9.21 10.36 18.19
CA VAL A 160 8.38 9.25 17.71
C VAL A 160 7.46 9.75 16.60
N TRP A 161 7.60 9.15 15.44
CA TRP A 161 6.94 9.56 14.20
C TRP A 161 5.90 8.55 13.73
N THR A 162 4.82 9.05 13.15
CA THR A 162 3.98 8.30 12.22
C THR A 162 4.49 8.53 10.78
N TYR A 163 3.81 7.90 9.80
CA TYR A 163 4.08 8.14 8.38
C TYR A 163 4.00 9.63 7.99
N LYS A 164 3.12 10.43 8.60
CA LYS A 164 3.01 11.88 8.31
C LYS A 164 4.31 12.60 8.63
N HIS A 165 4.88 12.33 9.80
CA HIS A 165 6.14 12.93 10.24
C HIS A 165 7.32 12.39 9.43
N ALA A 166 7.32 11.07 9.15
CA ALA A 166 8.36 10.45 8.34
C ALA A 166 8.40 10.96 6.89
N LEU A 167 7.29 11.46 6.34
CA LEU A 167 7.22 12.12 5.03
C LEU A 167 7.72 13.57 5.04
N GLN A 168 7.75 14.21 6.20
CA GLN A 168 8.22 15.59 6.39
C GLN A 168 9.12 15.66 7.64
N PRO A 169 10.25 14.93 7.64
CA PRO A 169 11.10 14.84 8.80
C PRO A 169 11.72 16.21 9.14
N PRO A 170 11.73 16.60 10.42
CA PRO A 170 12.38 17.84 10.83
C PRO A 170 13.91 17.76 10.75
N ARG A 171 14.47 16.56 10.65
CA ARG A 171 15.89 16.26 10.55
C ARG A 171 16.13 14.88 9.95
N MET A 172 17.32 14.65 9.42
CA MET A 172 17.77 13.30 9.06
C MET A 172 18.09 12.49 10.34
N PRO A 173 17.44 11.32 10.56
CA PRO A 173 17.82 10.42 11.64
C PRO A 173 19.26 9.91 11.47
N LYS A 174 20.00 9.78 12.57
CA LYS A 174 21.30 9.08 12.59
C LYS A 174 21.12 7.62 13.01
N LYS A 175 20.32 7.38 14.05
CA LYS A 175 19.93 6.07 14.56
C LYS A 175 18.42 5.93 14.57
N LEU A 176 17.90 5.21 13.61
CA LEU A 176 16.45 5.05 13.39
C LEU A 176 15.98 3.69 13.89
N LEU A 177 14.91 3.67 14.68
CA LEU A 177 14.12 2.49 14.97
C LEU A 177 12.82 2.53 14.14
N VAL A 178 12.52 1.47 13.40
CA VAL A 178 11.22 1.25 12.75
C VAL A 178 10.51 0.10 13.46
N ILE A 179 9.32 0.38 14.00
CA ILE A 179 8.48 -0.62 14.68
C ILE A 179 7.41 -1.10 13.71
N GLY A 180 7.51 -2.38 13.31
CA GLY A 180 6.69 -3.02 12.29
C GLY A 180 7.38 -3.08 10.93
N SER A 181 7.39 -4.28 10.35
CA SER A 181 8.05 -4.60 9.08
C SER A 181 7.08 -4.84 7.92
N GLY A 182 5.85 -4.33 8.02
CA GLY A 182 4.93 -4.25 6.88
C GLY A 182 5.42 -3.27 5.83
N ALA A 183 4.71 -3.16 4.70
CA ALA A 183 5.12 -2.31 3.57
C ALA A 183 5.50 -0.87 4.00
N ILE A 184 4.69 -0.22 4.85
CA ILE A 184 4.94 1.15 5.32
C ILE A 184 6.29 1.23 6.07
N GLY A 185 6.51 0.33 7.04
CA GLY A 185 7.74 0.33 7.84
C GLY A 185 8.98 0.07 7.00
N ILE A 186 8.92 -0.91 6.11
CA ILE A 186 10.05 -1.29 5.24
C ILE A 186 10.35 -0.20 4.19
N GLU A 187 9.35 0.46 3.62
CA GLU A 187 9.59 1.57 2.69
C GLU A 187 10.33 2.73 3.36
N PHE A 188 9.92 3.14 4.58
CA PHE A 188 10.65 4.16 5.32
C PHE A 188 12.02 3.68 5.78
N ALA A 189 12.15 2.43 6.25
CA ALA A 189 13.45 1.86 6.60
C ALA A 189 14.41 1.90 5.40
N SER A 190 13.95 1.49 4.22
CA SER A 190 14.71 1.52 2.98
C SER A 190 15.14 2.95 2.60
N PHE A 191 14.20 3.92 2.63
CA PHE A 191 14.50 5.31 2.32
C PHE A 191 15.56 5.91 3.23
N TYR A 192 15.39 5.81 4.55
CA TYR A 192 16.33 6.42 5.50
C TYR A 192 17.66 5.69 5.56
N ASN A 193 17.67 4.36 5.46
CA ASN A 193 18.89 3.57 5.40
C ASN A 193 19.74 3.94 4.18
N THR A 194 19.12 4.06 3.00
CA THR A 194 19.81 4.46 1.76
C THR A 194 20.41 5.86 1.87
N LEU A 195 19.79 6.76 2.63
CA LEU A 195 20.32 8.11 2.89
C LEU A 195 21.32 8.16 4.07
N GLY A 196 21.70 7.01 4.65
CA GLY A 196 22.78 6.89 5.64
C GLY A 196 22.35 6.80 7.10
N ALA A 197 21.07 6.58 7.41
CA ALA A 197 20.66 6.28 8.78
C ALA A 197 21.06 4.85 9.19
N ASP A 198 21.61 4.68 10.40
CA ASP A 198 21.74 3.37 11.05
C ASP A 198 20.35 2.88 11.46
N THR A 199 19.80 1.96 10.67
CA THR A 199 18.40 1.58 10.74
C THR A 199 18.20 0.20 11.37
N THR A 200 17.38 0.16 12.42
CA THR A 200 16.92 -1.08 13.06
C THR A 200 15.41 -1.24 12.82
N VAL A 201 14.99 -2.41 12.34
CA VAL A 201 13.60 -2.79 12.17
C VAL A 201 13.23 -3.87 13.18
N VAL A 202 12.14 -3.66 13.93
CA VAL A 202 11.62 -4.61 14.92
C VAL A 202 10.28 -5.14 14.44
N GLU A 203 10.17 -6.48 14.36
CA GLU A 203 8.98 -7.19 13.92
C GLU A 203 8.54 -8.23 14.97
N VAL A 204 7.27 -8.19 15.36
CA VAL A 204 6.70 -9.12 16.33
C VAL A 204 6.46 -10.51 15.72
N MET A 205 6.21 -10.56 14.42
CA MET A 205 6.04 -11.81 13.70
C MET A 205 7.38 -12.53 13.49
N ASP A 206 7.31 -13.73 12.95
CA ASP A 206 8.48 -14.60 12.75
C ASP A 206 9.33 -14.24 11.52
N ARG A 207 8.91 -13.25 10.74
CA ARG A 207 9.60 -12.81 9.51
C ARG A 207 9.29 -11.37 9.15
N VAL A 208 10.20 -10.73 8.44
CA VAL A 208 10.00 -9.42 7.81
C VAL A 208 8.99 -9.55 6.66
N LEU A 209 8.18 -8.52 6.40
CA LEU A 209 7.10 -8.55 5.41
C LEU A 209 6.20 -9.78 5.59
N PRO A 210 5.55 -9.94 6.75
CA PRO A 210 4.94 -11.20 7.18
C PRO A 210 3.78 -11.68 6.29
N VAL A 211 3.22 -10.80 5.46
CA VAL A 211 2.13 -11.13 4.50
C VAL A 211 2.65 -11.76 3.21
N GLU A 212 3.96 -11.64 2.93
CA GLU A 212 4.57 -12.17 1.72
C GLU A 212 4.86 -13.67 1.81
N ASP A 213 5.14 -14.29 0.67
CA ASP A 213 5.63 -15.67 0.64
C ASP A 213 6.91 -15.81 1.49
N ALA A 214 7.05 -16.92 2.20
CA ALA A 214 8.13 -17.11 3.17
C ALA A 214 9.53 -17.03 2.54
N GLU A 215 9.68 -17.49 1.31
CA GLU A 215 10.95 -17.44 0.57
C GLU A 215 11.30 -16.01 0.15
N ILE A 216 10.30 -15.23 -0.27
CA ILE A 216 10.47 -13.81 -0.56
C ILE A 216 10.83 -13.02 0.68
N SER A 217 10.16 -13.27 1.82
CA SER A 217 10.50 -12.64 3.10
C SER A 217 11.92 -12.97 3.55
N ALA A 218 12.36 -14.22 3.39
CA ALA A 218 13.72 -14.63 3.74
C ALA A 218 14.76 -13.95 2.83
N PHE A 219 14.47 -13.82 1.54
CA PHE A 219 15.31 -13.11 0.59
C PHE A 219 15.40 -11.61 0.95
N ALA A 220 14.25 -10.97 1.23
CA ALA A 220 14.17 -9.57 1.65
C ALA A 220 15.02 -9.31 2.90
N LYS A 221 14.90 -10.15 3.94
CA LYS A 221 15.73 -10.05 5.14
C LYS A 221 17.22 -10.09 4.82
N LYS A 222 17.65 -11.03 3.98
CA LYS A 222 19.05 -11.15 3.56
C LYS A 222 19.52 -9.89 2.83
N ALA A 223 18.72 -9.36 1.90
CA ALA A 223 19.04 -8.15 1.15
C ALA A 223 19.14 -6.92 2.08
N PHE A 224 18.18 -6.72 2.96
CA PHE A 224 18.17 -5.59 3.91
C PHE A 224 19.37 -5.66 4.88
N THR A 225 19.67 -6.87 5.40
CA THR A 225 20.85 -7.05 6.26
C THR A 225 22.16 -6.75 5.52
N LYS A 226 22.28 -7.17 4.26
CA LYS A 226 23.43 -6.84 3.41
C LYS A 226 23.59 -5.33 3.18
N GLN A 227 22.50 -4.59 3.15
CA GLN A 227 22.46 -3.12 3.05
C GLN A 227 22.75 -2.41 4.39
N GLY A 228 23.04 -3.15 5.46
CA GLY A 228 23.38 -2.61 6.78
C GLY A 228 22.23 -2.46 7.75
N MET A 229 20.99 -2.81 7.39
CA MET A 229 19.88 -2.77 8.33
C MET A 229 19.99 -3.89 9.39
N THR A 230 19.66 -3.56 10.63
CA THR A 230 19.45 -4.55 11.69
C THR A 230 18.00 -5.00 11.70
N ILE A 231 17.74 -6.29 11.45
CA ILE A 231 16.39 -6.86 11.44
C ILE A 231 16.19 -7.75 12.66
N MET A 232 15.24 -7.39 13.53
CA MET A 232 14.88 -8.12 14.74
C MET A 232 13.48 -8.71 14.60
N GLU A 233 13.40 -10.00 14.27
CA GLU A 233 12.14 -10.76 14.18
C GLU A 233 11.81 -11.41 15.52
N LYS A 234 10.52 -11.77 15.75
CA LYS A 234 10.02 -12.26 17.03
C LYS A 234 10.43 -11.35 18.19
N ALA A 235 10.44 -10.05 17.93
CA ALA A 235 10.86 -9.01 18.84
C ALA A 235 9.73 -8.01 19.04
N MET A 236 9.54 -7.53 20.26
CA MET A 236 8.47 -6.61 20.61
C MET A 236 9.01 -5.39 21.36
N VAL A 237 8.70 -4.20 20.87
CA VAL A 237 8.95 -2.98 21.63
C VAL A 237 7.89 -2.84 22.69
N LYS A 238 8.31 -2.90 23.96
CA LYS A 238 7.42 -2.85 25.14
C LYS A 238 7.16 -1.43 25.61
N GLN A 239 8.19 -0.57 25.50
CA GLN A 239 8.17 0.78 26.06
C GLN A 239 9.20 1.65 25.34
N LEU A 240 8.92 2.95 25.26
CA LEU A 240 9.83 3.98 24.81
C LEU A 240 10.05 5.01 25.91
N ASP A 241 11.27 5.08 26.45
CA ASP A 241 11.67 6.12 27.39
C ASP A 241 12.21 7.32 26.59
N ARG A 242 11.47 8.43 26.62
CA ARG A 242 11.80 9.65 25.88
C ARG A 242 12.70 10.53 26.72
N GLY A 243 13.87 10.89 26.17
CA GLY A 243 14.84 11.80 26.78
C GLY A 243 15.13 13.02 25.90
N LYS A 244 16.09 13.83 26.29
CA LYS A 244 16.49 14.98 25.49
C LYS A 244 17.25 14.52 24.24
N GLY A 245 16.57 14.56 23.08
CA GLY A 245 17.16 14.22 21.78
C GLY A 245 17.44 12.72 21.58
N LYS A 246 16.88 11.84 22.41
CA LYS A 246 16.98 10.38 22.26
C LYS A 246 15.77 9.64 22.81
N VAL A 247 15.56 8.44 22.29
CA VAL A 247 14.59 7.47 22.77
C VAL A 247 15.31 6.18 23.14
N THR A 248 15.11 5.68 24.35
CA THR A 248 15.55 4.35 24.74
C THR A 248 14.39 3.38 24.57
N ALA A 249 14.50 2.47 23.59
CA ALA A 249 13.51 1.43 23.34
C ALA A 249 13.82 0.18 24.19
N HIS A 250 12.80 -0.31 24.88
CA HIS A 250 12.84 -1.59 25.59
C HIS A 250 12.32 -2.67 24.65
N ILE A 251 13.22 -3.45 24.09
CA ILE A 251 12.91 -4.47 23.08
C ILE A 251 12.99 -5.86 23.73
N GLU A 252 11.86 -6.57 23.74
CA GLU A 252 11.82 -7.96 24.18
C GLU A 252 12.13 -8.90 23.02
N VAL A 253 13.14 -9.74 23.21
CA VAL A 253 13.50 -10.84 22.31
C VAL A 253 13.62 -12.13 23.14
N LYS A 254 12.87 -13.16 22.77
CA LYS A 254 12.87 -14.46 23.48
C LYS A 254 12.67 -14.34 25.00
N GLY A 255 11.80 -13.44 25.44
CA GLY A 255 11.49 -13.20 26.85
C GLY A 255 12.50 -12.37 27.63
N LYS A 256 13.57 -11.88 26.98
CA LYS A 256 14.53 -10.96 27.59
C LYS A 256 14.32 -9.57 27.05
N VAL A 257 14.28 -8.57 27.93
CA VAL A 257 14.16 -7.15 27.54
C VAL A 257 15.54 -6.52 27.52
N GLU A 258 15.91 -5.98 26.39
CA GLU A 258 17.15 -5.23 26.16
C GLU A 258 16.83 -3.77 25.87
N LYS A 259 17.71 -2.85 26.27
CA LYS A 259 17.59 -1.41 26.05
C LYS A 259 18.49 -0.98 24.90
N HIS A 260 17.89 -0.30 23.93
CA HIS A 260 18.58 0.22 22.76
C HIS A 260 18.26 1.71 22.60
N ASP A 261 19.28 2.52 22.35
CA ASP A 261 19.15 3.96 22.16
C ASP A 261 19.06 4.34 20.69
N PHE A 262 18.07 5.18 20.38
CA PHE A 262 17.79 5.75 19.05
C PHE A 262 17.61 7.25 19.15
N ASP A 263 17.77 8.00 18.06
CA ASP A 263 17.41 9.43 18.03
C ASP A 263 16.02 9.67 17.40
N THR A 264 15.51 8.67 16.72
CA THR A 264 14.18 8.73 16.08
C THR A 264 13.56 7.34 16.03
N VAL A 265 12.23 7.28 16.21
CA VAL A 265 11.42 6.07 16.10
C VAL A 265 10.29 6.32 15.09
N ILE A 266 10.08 5.40 14.14
CA ILE A 266 8.90 5.37 13.29
C ILE A 266 7.98 4.25 13.77
N SER A 267 6.75 4.59 14.16
CA SER A 267 5.70 3.63 14.51
C SER A 267 4.89 3.27 13.27
N ALA A 268 5.06 2.02 12.80
CA ALA A 268 4.39 1.44 11.63
C ALA A 268 3.62 0.15 12.00
N VAL A 269 2.90 0.20 13.14
CA VAL A 269 2.24 -0.96 13.80
C VAL A 269 0.84 -1.24 13.27
N GLY A 270 0.53 -0.81 12.07
CA GLY A 270 -0.75 -1.01 11.41
C GLY A 270 -1.60 0.25 11.34
N ILE A 271 -2.84 0.07 10.91
CA ILE A 271 -3.81 1.15 10.71
C ILE A 271 -5.15 0.80 11.36
N VAL A 272 -5.98 1.82 11.57
CA VAL A 272 -7.36 1.71 12.08
C VAL A 272 -8.30 2.50 11.18
N GLY A 273 -9.48 1.94 10.87
CA GLY A 273 -10.50 2.59 10.05
C GLY A 273 -11.05 3.85 10.72
N ASN A 274 -11.44 4.83 9.92
CA ASN A 274 -12.03 6.08 10.40
C ASN A 274 -13.56 5.93 10.47
N VAL A 275 -14.04 5.28 11.52
CA VAL A 275 -15.46 4.95 11.74
C VAL A 275 -16.15 5.87 12.74
N GLU A 276 -15.39 6.60 13.55
CA GLU A 276 -15.90 7.40 14.65
C GLU A 276 -16.63 8.67 14.15
N HIS A 277 -17.60 9.13 14.93
CA HIS A 277 -18.36 10.37 14.70
C HIS A 277 -19.19 10.43 13.41
N LEU A 278 -19.34 9.30 12.74
CA LEU A 278 -20.15 9.18 11.52
C LEU A 278 -21.63 8.86 11.78
N GLY A 279 -21.99 8.49 13.02
CA GLY A 279 -23.36 8.08 13.37
C GLY A 279 -23.71 6.63 12.99
N LEU A 280 -22.71 5.78 12.74
CA LEU A 280 -22.89 4.43 12.17
C LEU A 280 -23.61 3.49 13.12
N GLU A 281 -23.35 3.58 14.43
CA GLU A 281 -23.97 2.72 15.45
C GLU A 281 -25.49 2.95 15.52
N ALA A 282 -25.92 4.22 15.44
CA ALA A 282 -27.34 4.58 15.45
C ALA A 282 -28.11 4.09 14.20
N LEU A 283 -27.37 3.84 13.10
CA LEU A 283 -27.90 3.30 11.86
C LEU A 283 -27.91 1.76 11.83
N GLY A 284 -27.34 1.11 12.85
CA GLY A 284 -27.21 -0.35 12.91
C GLY A 284 -26.10 -0.92 12.03
N VAL A 285 -25.13 -0.10 11.63
CA VAL A 285 -23.97 -0.56 10.86
C VAL A 285 -23.08 -1.43 11.74
N LYS A 286 -22.76 -2.62 11.27
CA LYS A 286 -21.86 -3.54 11.98
C LYS A 286 -20.41 -3.11 11.80
N ILE A 287 -19.71 -2.92 12.91
CA ILE A 287 -18.27 -2.63 12.95
C ILE A 287 -17.57 -3.82 13.63
N ASP A 288 -16.56 -4.37 12.96
CA ASP A 288 -15.66 -5.36 13.55
C ASP A 288 -14.34 -4.67 13.88
N ARG A 289 -14.02 -4.60 15.19
CA ARG A 289 -12.87 -3.85 15.74
C ARG A 289 -12.92 -2.38 15.31
N THR A 290 -12.33 -2.05 14.15
CA THR A 290 -12.22 -0.67 13.64
C THR A 290 -12.67 -0.54 12.19
N HIS A 291 -13.28 -1.56 11.61
CA HIS A 291 -13.68 -1.56 10.20
C HIS A 291 -15.17 -1.88 10.05
N VAL A 292 -15.79 -1.27 9.05
CA VAL A 292 -17.18 -1.56 8.67
C VAL A 292 -17.25 -2.93 8.01
N VAL A 293 -18.14 -3.78 8.51
CA VAL A 293 -18.41 -5.09 7.89
C VAL A 293 -19.26 -4.91 6.65
N THR A 294 -18.80 -5.46 5.52
CA THR A 294 -19.50 -5.40 4.23
C THR A 294 -19.64 -6.79 3.61
N ASP A 295 -20.59 -6.92 2.69
CA ASP A 295 -20.64 -8.05 1.77
C ASP A 295 -19.65 -7.83 0.58
N GLU A 296 -19.63 -8.78 -0.36
CA GLU A 296 -18.80 -8.74 -1.57
C GLU A 296 -19.07 -7.56 -2.50
N PHE A 297 -20.26 -6.94 -2.39
CA PHE A 297 -20.68 -5.73 -3.11
C PHE A 297 -20.53 -4.46 -2.28
N CYS A 298 -19.74 -4.51 -1.19
CA CYS A 298 -19.51 -3.38 -0.29
C CYS A 298 -20.76 -2.84 0.41
N ARG A 299 -21.86 -3.62 0.53
CA ARG A 299 -23.06 -3.24 1.26
C ARG A 299 -22.83 -3.42 2.77
N THR A 300 -23.30 -2.46 3.57
CA THR A 300 -23.15 -2.49 5.04
C THR A 300 -24.26 -3.26 5.77
N GLY A 301 -25.24 -3.78 5.03
CA GLY A 301 -26.49 -4.32 5.60
C GLY A 301 -27.56 -3.25 5.86
N VAL A 302 -27.21 -1.97 5.79
CA VAL A 302 -28.17 -0.84 5.83
C VAL A 302 -28.47 -0.43 4.40
N ASP A 303 -29.75 -0.47 4.01
CA ASP A 303 -30.17 -0.17 2.65
C ASP A 303 -29.77 1.25 2.22
N GLY A 304 -29.12 1.37 1.05
CA GLY A 304 -28.57 2.61 0.50
C GLY A 304 -27.27 3.07 1.15
N LEU A 305 -26.64 2.27 2.03
CA LEU A 305 -25.36 2.60 2.67
C LEU A 305 -24.28 1.56 2.31
N TYR A 306 -23.17 2.03 1.77
CA TYR A 306 -22.02 1.24 1.32
C TYR A 306 -20.76 1.70 2.02
N ALA A 307 -19.73 0.83 2.10
CA ALA A 307 -18.41 1.20 2.59
C ALA A 307 -17.32 0.59 1.70
N ILE A 308 -16.35 1.39 1.27
CA ILE A 308 -15.28 1.01 0.35
C ILE A 308 -13.89 1.45 0.85
N GLY A 309 -12.87 0.77 0.37
CA GLY A 309 -11.48 1.08 0.69
C GLY A 309 -11.11 0.67 2.10
N ASP A 310 -10.20 1.43 2.73
CA ASP A 310 -9.58 1.04 3.98
C ASP A 310 -10.56 0.94 5.16
N ILE A 311 -11.65 1.71 5.14
CA ILE A 311 -12.69 1.59 6.18
C ILE A 311 -13.40 0.25 6.15
N ALA A 312 -13.44 -0.44 5.00
CA ALA A 312 -14.07 -1.75 4.83
C ALA A 312 -13.10 -2.92 5.07
N GLY A 313 -11.86 -2.65 5.49
CA GLY A 313 -10.87 -3.67 5.86
C GLY A 313 -9.83 -3.99 4.80
N ALA A 314 -8.98 -4.96 5.14
CA ALA A 314 -7.86 -5.41 4.32
C ALA A 314 -8.31 -6.07 2.99
N PRO A 315 -7.41 -6.08 1.97
CA PRO A 315 -6.11 -5.40 1.93
C PRO A 315 -6.27 -3.88 1.79
N TRP A 316 -5.44 -3.13 2.49
CA TRP A 316 -5.51 -1.66 2.52
C TRP A 316 -4.71 -1.07 1.36
N LEU A 317 -5.31 -1.10 0.17
CA LEU A 317 -4.66 -0.75 -1.09
C LEU A 317 -5.54 0.20 -1.93
N ALA A 318 -4.91 1.22 -2.47
CA ALA A 318 -5.61 2.26 -3.23
C ALA A 318 -6.32 1.72 -4.48
N HIS A 319 -5.73 0.75 -5.17
CA HIS A 319 -6.34 0.12 -6.34
C HIS A 319 -7.53 -0.76 -5.97
N LYS A 320 -7.50 -1.49 -4.83
CA LYS A 320 -8.70 -2.14 -4.28
C LYS A 320 -9.83 -1.13 -4.10
N ALA A 321 -9.55 -0.04 -3.36
CA ALA A 321 -10.53 1.00 -3.09
C ALA A 321 -11.11 1.62 -4.37
N SER A 322 -10.27 1.86 -5.40
CA SER A 322 -10.70 2.39 -6.69
C SER A 322 -11.63 1.44 -7.44
N HIS A 323 -11.30 0.15 -7.48
CA HIS A 323 -12.14 -0.88 -8.12
C HIS A 323 -13.46 -1.07 -7.37
N GLU A 324 -13.45 -1.10 -6.03
CA GLU A 324 -14.67 -1.10 -5.21
C GLU A 324 -15.53 0.15 -5.50
N GLY A 325 -14.89 1.32 -5.66
CA GLY A 325 -15.58 2.56 -6.00
C GLY A 325 -16.30 2.50 -7.35
N VAL A 326 -15.65 1.95 -8.37
CA VAL A 326 -16.27 1.72 -9.70
C VAL A 326 -17.43 0.74 -9.56
N MET A 327 -17.21 -0.40 -8.93
CA MET A 327 -18.19 -1.46 -8.72
C MET A 327 -19.46 -0.93 -8.03
N VAL A 328 -19.31 -0.20 -6.92
CA VAL A 328 -20.45 0.35 -6.17
C VAL A 328 -21.19 1.42 -6.98
N ALA A 329 -20.48 2.29 -7.71
CA ALA A 329 -21.12 3.29 -8.58
C ALA A 329 -21.93 2.62 -9.70
N GLU A 330 -21.43 1.56 -10.30
CA GLU A 330 -22.12 0.78 -11.33
C GLU A 330 -23.33 0.03 -10.76
N LEU A 331 -23.18 -0.57 -9.58
CA LEU A 331 -24.30 -1.23 -8.87
C LEU A 331 -25.44 -0.25 -8.58
N ILE A 332 -25.13 0.93 -8.04
CA ILE A 332 -26.12 1.98 -7.75
C ILE A 332 -26.80 2.48 -9.02
N ALA A 333 -26.09 2.55 -10.13
CA ALA A 333 -26.63 2.95 -11.43
C ALA A 333 -27.41 1.83 -12.14
N GLY A 334 -27.60 0.66 -11.50
CA GLY A 334 -28.33 -0.47 -12.07
C GLY A 334 -27.58 -1.18 -13.20
N LYS A 335 -26.24 -1.08 -13.22
CA LYS A 335 -25.39 -1.80 -14.16
C LYS A 335 -24.96 -3.14 -13.58
N HIS A 336 -24.51 -4.04 -14.45
CA HIS A 336 -23.89 -5.29 -14.02
C HIS A 336 -22.53 -4.99 -13.38
N ALA A 337 -22.39 -5.32 -12.11
CA ALA A 337 -21.18 -5.09 -11.33
C ALA A 337 -20.55 -6.43 -10.93
N HIS A 338 -19.23 -6.49 -10.93
CA HIS A 338 -18.46 -7.68 -10.53
C HIS A 338 -17.73 -7.42 -9.21
N PRO A 339 -17.84 -8.30 -8.21
CA PRO A 339 -17.10 -8.20 -6.97
C PRO A 339 -15.59 -8.23 -7.20
N VAL A 340 -14.86 -7.48 -6.39
CA VAL A 340 -13.39 -7.52 -6.39
C VAL A 340 -12.94 -8.73 -5.58
N LYS A 341 -12.28 -9.68 -6.24
CA LYS A 341 -11.76 -10.90 -5.59
C LYS A 341 -10.46 -10.58 -4.86
N PRO A 342 -10.35 -10.81 -3.54
CA PRO A 342 -9.15 -10.48 -2.76
C PRO A 342 -7.86 -11.11 -3.30
N GLU A 343 -7.93 -12.35 -3.79
CA GLU A 343 -6.80 -13.09 -4.36
C GLU A 343 -6.33 -12.56 -5.73
N SER A 344 -7.09 -11.66 -6.35
CA SER A 344 -6.70 -10.99 -7.60
C SER A 344 -6.04 -9.63 -7.37
N ILE A 345 -5.93 -9.19 -6.11
CA ILE A 345 -5.36 -7.89 -5.76
C ILE A 345 -3.86 -8.05 -5.53
N ALA A 346 -3.04 -7.42 -6.37
CA ALA A 346 -1.59 -7.46 -6.18
C ALA A 346 -1.15 -6.56 -5.03
N GLY A 347 -0.18 -7.04 -4.23
CA GLY A 347 0.57 -6.26 -3.25
C GLY A 347 1.88 -5.77 -3.84
N CYS A 348 2.30 -4.54 -3.49
CA CYS A 348 3.58 -3.98 -3.90
C CYS A 348 4.23 -3.22 -2.74
N THR A 349 5.51 -3.49 -2.47
CA THR A 349 6.35 -2.76 -1.53
C THR A 349 7.54 -2.19 -2.28
N TYR A 350 7.69 -0.87 -2.27
CA TYR A 350 8.65 -0.12 -3.09
C TYR A 350 9.99 0.12 -2.37
N CYS A 351 10.40 -0.84 -1.56
CA CYS A 351 11.75 -0.86 -0.95
C CYS A 351 12.81 -1.26 -1.98
N GLN A 352 14.06 -1.34 -1.56
CA GLN A 352 15.14 -1.85 -2.38
C GLN A 352 15.72 -3.14 -1.75
N PRO A 353 15.66 -4.30 -2.46
CA PRO A 353 14.92 -4.54 -3.71
C PRO A 353 13.41 -4.46 -3.54
N GLN A 354 12.67 -4.15 -4.61
CA GLN A 354 11.21 -4.09 -4.60
C GLN A 354 10.61 -5.48 -4.34
N VAL A 355 9.41 -5.52 -3.77
CA VAL A 355 8.65 -6.76 -3.55
C VAL A 355 7.26 -6.62 -4.17
N ALA A 356 6.80 -7.65 -4.87
CA ALA A 356 5.44 -7.69 -5.42
C ALA A 356 4.88 -9.11 -5.39
N SER A 357 3.57 -9.21 -5.15
CA SER A 357 2.90 -10.51 -5.10
C SER A 357 1.44 -10.41 -5.55
N VAL A 358 0.90 -11.52 -6.08
CA VAL A 358 -0.52 -11.71 -6.37
C VAL A 358 -0.90 -13.17 -6.16
N GLY A 359 -2.11 -13.41 -5.68
CA GLY A 359 -2.65 -14.76 -5.49
C GLY A 359 -2.14 -15.46 -4.24
N TYR A 360 -2.16 -16.79 -4.25
CA TYR A 360 -1.81 -17.60 -3.09
C TYR A 360 -0.31 -17.84 -3.00
N SER A 361 0.26 -17.65 -1.80
CA SER A 361 1.60 -18.15 -1.49
C SER A 361 1.64 -19.68 -1.54
N GLU A 362 2.83 -20.24 -1.64
CA GLU A 362 3.03 -21.69 -1.60
C GLU A 362 2.36 -22.33 -0.36
N ALA A 363 2.52 -21.71 0.80
CA ALA A 363 1.92 -22.19 2.05
C ALA A 363 0.40 -22.11 2.01
N LYS A 364 -0.17 -21.00 1.49
CA LYS A 364 -1.63 -20.81 1.41
C LYS A 364 -2.27 -21.76 0.40
N ALA A 365 -1.64 -21.99 -0.75
CA ALA A 365 -2.14 -22.94 -1.73
C ALA A 365 -2.21 -24.37 -1.15
N LYS A 366 -1.17 -24.80 -0.43
CA LYS A 366 -1.16 -26.08 0.30
C LYS A 366 -2.25 -26.16 1.38
N GLU A 367 -2.43 -25.10 2.18
CA GLU A 367 -3.48 -25.00 3.20
C GLU A 367 -4.88 -25.17 2.59
N LEU A 368 -5.10 -24.62 1.38
CA LEU A 368 -6.34 -24.75 0.64
C LEU A 368 -6.52 -26.12 -0.04
N GLY A 369 -5.54 -27.04 0.05
CA GLY A 369 -5.62 -28.38 -0.45
C GLY A 369 -5.21 -28.54 -1.92
N TYR A 370 -4.59 -27.53 -2.53
CA TYR A 370 -4.05 -27.66 -3.88
C TYR A 370 -2.82 -28.59 -3.90
N ASP A 371 -2.75 -29.43 -4.91
CA ASP A 371 -1.51 -30.07 -5.32
C ASP A 371 -0.78 -29.08 -6.24
N ILE A 372 0.46 -28.71 -5.90
CA ILE A 372 1.10 -27.56 -6.51
C ILE A 372 2.41 -27.90 -7.22
N LYS A 373 2.69 -27.14 -8.28
CA LYS A 373 4.00 -27.00 -8.89
C LYS A 373 4.52 -25.59 -8.65
N VAL A 374 5.80 -25.49 -8.31
CA VAL A 374 6.43 -24.22 -7.96
C VAL A 374 7.65 -24.00 -8.83
N GLY A 375 7.68 -22.87 -9.52
CA GLY A 375 8.82 -22.44 -10.29
C GLY A 375 9.55 -21.27 -9.65
N ARG A 376 10.85 -21.18 -9.89
CA ARG A 376 11.75 -20.16 -9.39
C ARG A 376 12.70 -19.74 -10.50
N PHE A 377 12.96 -18.45 -10.59
CA PHE A 377 14.01 -17.96 -11.47
C PHE A 377 14.75 -16.79 -10.82
N PRO A 378 16.06 -16.92 -10.58
CA PRO A 378 16.85 -15.86 -9.97
C PRO A 378 17.24 -14.79 -10.99
N PHE A 379 17.30 -13.53 -10.58
CA PHE A 379 17.68 -12.39 -11.41
C PHE A 379 19.06 -12.53 -12.06
N ILE A 380 19.99 -13.19 -11.38
CA ILE A 380 21.36 -13.44 -11.91
C ILE A 380 21.34 -14.25 -13.22
N GLY A 381 20.30 -15.02 -13.51
CA GLY A 381 20.11 -15.74 -14.76
C GLY A 381 19.61 -14.87 -15.93
N ASN A 382 19.32 -13.59 -15.70
CA ASN A 382 18.73 -12.70 -16.68
C ASN A 382 19.70 -11.63 -17.19
N GLY A 383 19.96 -11.61 -18.50
CA GLY A 383 20.90 -10.66 -19.12
C GLY A 383 20.53 -9.19 -18.92
N LYS A 384 19.22 -8.85 -18.90
CA LYS A 384 18.78 -7.47 -18.65
C LYS A 384 19.03 -7.04 -17.21
N ALA A 385 18.79 -7.92 -16.23
CA ALA A 385 19.08 -7.64 -14.82
C ALA A 385 20.59 -7.37 -14.60
N ILE A 386 21.45 -8.18 -15.22
CA ILE A 386 22.89 -7.99 -15.20
C ILE A 386 23.28 -6.63 -15.83
N ALA A 387 22.72 -6.34 -17.02
CA ALA A 387 23.00 -5.08 -17.74
C ALA A 387 22.56 -3.84 -16.97
N LEU A 388 21.49 -3.94 -16.16
CA LEU A 388 21.04 -2.87 -15.25
C LEU A 388 21.91 -2.72 -14.01
N GLY A 389 22.79 -3.68 -13.71
CA GLY A 389 23.54 -3.75 -12.46
C GLY A 389 22.68 -4.17 -11.25
N GLU A 390 21.54 -4.83 -11.49
CA GLU A 390 20.57 -5.25 -10.47
C GLU A 390 20.29 -6.77 -10.55
N PRO A 391 21.33 -7.63 -10.38
CA PRO A 391 21.20 -9.09 -10.53
C PRO A 391 20.64 -9.77 -9.27
N GLU A 392 20.23 -9.01 -8.26
CA GLU A 392 19.76 -9.54 -6.98
C GLU A 392 18.22 -9.58 -6.98
N GLY A 393 17.66 -10.79 -7.01
CA GLY A 393 16.20 -10.97 -7.02
C GLY A 393 15.78 -12.39 -7.33
N LEU A 394 14.48 -12.64 -7.23
CA LEU A 394 13.83 -13.91 -7.45
C LEU A 394 12.41 -13.71 -7.98
N ILE A 395 12.03 -14.47 -8.98
CA ILE A 395 10.62 -14.66 -9.38
C ILE A 395 10.21 -16.07 -8.98
N LYS A 396 9.08 -16.17 -8.27
CA LYS A 396 8.47 -17.43 -7.84
C LYS A 396 7.03 -17.51 -8.34
N THR A 397 6.66 -18.62 -8.96
CA THR A 397 5.31 -18.92 -9.44
C THR A 397 4.77 -20.18 -8.77
N VAL A 398 3.46 -20.22 -8.57
CA VAL A 398 2.72 -21.34 -7.95
C VAL A 398 1.57 -21.72 -8.87
N PHE A 399 1.53 -22.97 -9.29
CA PHE A 399 0.50 -23.53 -10.19
C PHE A 399 -0.26 -24.66 -9.50
N ASP A 400 -1.53 -24.83 -9.85
CA ASP A 400 -2.26 -26.07 -9.59
C ASP A 400 -1.72 -27.18 -10.49
N ALA A 401 -1.20 -28.26 -9.92
CA ALA A 401 -0.63 -29.36 -10.66
C ALA A 401 -1.66 -30.14 -11.51
N LYS A 402 -2.95 -30.00 -11.20
CA LYS A 402 -4.05 -30.71 -11.89
C LYS A 402 -4.58 -29.94 -13.09
N THR A 403 -4.76 -28.63 -12.93
CA THR A 403 -5.41 -27.79 -13.96
C THR A 403 -4.41 -26.94 -14.74
N GLY A 404 -3.20 -26.74 -14.19
CA GLY A 404 -2.20 -25.82 -14.72
C GLY A 404 -2.48 -24.35 -14.42
N GLU A 405 -3.55 -24.03 -13.66
CA GLU A 405 -3.91 -22.67 -13.31
C GLU A 405 -2.80 -21.98 -12.52
N LEU A 406 -2.49 -20.73 -12.87
CA LEU A 406 -1.59 -19.87 -12.11
C LEU A 406 -2.27 -19.44 -10.79
N LEU A 407 -1.93 -20.08 -9.68
CA LEU A 407 -2.47 -19.78 -8.34
C LEU A 407 -1.86 -18.55 -7.70
N GLY A 408 -0.59 -18.27 -7.98
CA GLY A 408 0.09 -17.11 -7.41
C GLY A 408 1.46 -16.85 -8.00
N ALA A 409 1.91 -15.60 -7.84
CA ALA A 409 3.25 -15.16 -8.21
C ALA A 409 3.81 -14.21 -7.14
N HIS A 410 5.08 -14.40 -6.80
CA HIS A 410 5.77 -13.68 -5.73
C HIS A 410 7.15 -13.30 -6.21
N MET A 411 7.49 -12.03 -6.10
CA MET A 411 8.69 -11.48 -6.70
C MET A 411 9.45 -10.57 -5.74
N ILE A 412 10.76 -10.59 -5.83
CA ILE A 412 11.64 -9.62 -5.21
C ILE A 412 12.76 -9.26 -6.19
N GLY A 413 13.04 -7.98 -6.37
CA GLY A 413 14.08 -7.51 -7.29
C GLY A 413 13.75 -6.15 -7.90
N ALA A 414 14.56 -5.73 -8.88
CA ALA A 414 14.33 -4.49 -9.62
C ALA A 414 13.05 -4.56 -10.46
N GLU A 415 12.24 -3.50 -10.46
CA GLU A 415 11.06 -3.31 -11.31
C GLU A 415 9.94 -4.37 -11.12
N VAL A 416 9.98 -5.19 -10.07
CA VAL A 416 8.95 -6.24 -9.86
C VAL A 416 7.57 -5.66 -9.60
N THR A 417 7.47 -4.42 -9.10
CA THR A 417 6.20 -3.72 -8.90
C THR A 417 5.50 -3.36 -10.21
N GLU A 418 6.24 -3.27 -11.31
CA GLU A 418 5.70 -3.11 -12.67
C GLU A 418 5.47 -4.48 -13.34
N LEU A 419 6.40 -5.42 -13.14
CA LEU A 419 6.35 -6.76 -13.76
C LEU A 419 5.15 -7.59 -13.28
N ILE A 420 4.76 -7.47 -12.01
CA ILE A 420 3.66 -8.27 -11.42
C ILE A 420 2.36 -8.15 -12.21
N GLN A 421 2.15 -7.03 -12.92
CA GLN A 421 0.95 -6.80 -13.71
C GLN A 421 0.72 -7.86 -14.79
N GLY A 422 1.77 -8.44 -15.35
CA GLY A 422 1.63 -9.54 -16.31
C GLY A 422 0.92 -10.76 -15.70
N TYR A 423 1.28 -11.13 -14.49
CA TYR A 423 0.62 -12.21 -13.76
C TYR A 423 -0.78 -11.85 -13.27
N VAL A 424 -1.01 -10.59 -12.89
CA VAL A 424 -2.37 -10.11 -12.53
C VAL A 424 -3.33 -10.29 -13.72
N VAL A 425 -2.90 -9.87 -14.92
CA VAL A 425 -3.69 -10.06 -16.15
C VAL A 425 -3.88 -11.54 -16.45
N GLY A 426 -2.80 -12.33 -16.36
CA GLY A 426 -2.87 -13.79 -16.55
C GLY A 426 -3.90 -14.44 -15.64
N ARG A 427 -3.85 -14.16 -14.33
CA ARG A 427 -4.83 -14.68 -13.36
C ARG A 427 -6.26 -14.25 -13.64
N GLN A 428 -6.47 -12.99 -14.06
CA GLN A 428 -7.80 -12.50 -14.42
C GLN A 428 -8.39 -13.23 -15.64
N LEU A 429 -7.53 -13.71 -16.53
CA LEU A 429 -7.89 -14.48 -17.73
C LEU A 429 -7.88 -16.00 -17.48
N GLU A 430 -7.70 -16.43 -16.23
CA GLU A 430 -7.63 -17.86 -15.85
C GLU A 430 -6.56 -18.61 -16.63
N THR A 431 -5.41 -17.94 -16.84
CA THR A 431 -4.28 -18.44 -17.65
C THR A 431 -3.64 -19.66 -17.01
N THR A 432 -3.34 -20.65 -17.86
CA THR A 432 -2.59 -21.85 -17.48
C THR A 432 -1.09 -21.70 -17.72
N GLU A 433 -0.31 -22.65 -17.23
CA GLU A 433 1.12 -22.75 -17.51
C GLU A 433 1.40 -22.88 -19.03
N GLU A 434 0.54 -23.59 -19.76
CA GLU A 434 0.72 -23.79 -21.19
C GLU A 434 0.61 -22.48 -21.97
N ASP A 435 -0.34 -21.63 -21.61
CA ASP A 435 -0.50 -20.29 -22.20
C ASP A 435 0.75 -19.43 -21.94
N LEU A 436 1.25 -19.44 -20.69
CA LEU A 436 2.44 -18.67 -20.32
C LEU A 436 3.73 -19.21 -20.97
N MET A 437 3.88 -20.55 -21.10
CA MET A 437 5.02 -21.17 -21.77
C MET A 437 5.04 -20.85 -23.25
N ASN A 438 3.88 -20.73 -23.91
CA ASN A 438 3.77 -20.45 -25.33
C ASN A 438 3.73 -18.95 -25.66
N THR A 439 3.63 -18.09 -24.63
CA THR A 439 3.67 -16.63 -24.81
C THR A 439 5.10 -16.16 -25.14
N VAL A 440 5.23 -15.37 -26.19
CA VAL A 440 6.52 -14.79 -26.60
C VAL A 440 6.82 -13.56 -25.74
N PHE A 441 7.88 -13.64 -24.93
CA PHE A 441 8.36 -12.51 -24.14
C PHE A 441 9.40 -11.71 -24.94
N PRO A 442 9.37 -10.36 -24.90
CA PRO A 442 10.33 -9.55 -25.64
C PRO A 442 11.75 -9.64 -25.04
N HIS A 443 12.76 -9.65 -25.92
CA HIS A 443 14.18 -9.66 -25.56
C HIS A 443 14.88 -8.36 -25.96
N PRO A 444 15.78 -7.76 -25.11
CA PRO A 444 16.11 -8.16 -23.75
C PRO A 444 15.24 -7.43 -22.71
N THR A 445 14.59 -8.16 -21.83
CA THR A 445 13.73 -7.60 -20.77
C THR A 445 13.86 -8.35 -19.45
N LEU A 446 13.40 -7.71 -18.35
CA LEU A 446 13.23 -8.38 -17.07
C LEU A 446 12.05 -9.36 -17.09
N SER A 447 11.04 -9.13 -17.95
CA SER A 447 9.86 -10.00 -18.05
C SER A 447 10.18 -11.42 -18.56
N GLU A 448 11.33 -11.65 -19.23
CA GLU A 448 11.78 -13.00 -19.61
C GLU A 448 11.93 -13.92 -18.38
N MET A 449 12.27 -13.36 -17.20
CA MET A 449 12.34 -14.15 -15.96
C MET A 449 10.96 -14.69 -15.54
N MET A 450 9.88 -14.00 -15.92
CA MET A 450 8.53 -14.49 -15.67
C MET A 450 8.27 -15.78 -16.45
N HIS A 451 8.69 -15.82 -17.72
CA HIS A 451 8.62 -17.02 -18.55
C HIS A 451 9.49 -18.16 -17.99
N GLU A 452 10.75 -17.89 -17.67
CA GLU A 452 11.68 -18.89 -17.12
C GLU A 452 11.19 -19.49 -15.79
N SER A 453 10.56 -18.68 -14.93
CA SER A 453 9.95 -19.17 -13.68
C SER A 453 8.80 -20.15 -13.96
N VAL A 454 8.01 -19.94 -15.02
CA VAL A 454 6.97 -20.88 -15.44
C VAL A 454 7.61 -22.16 -15.97
N LEU A 455 8.64 -22.06 -16.81
CA LEU A 455 9.38 -23.23 -17.34
C LEU A 455 10.00 -24.07 -16.21
N ASP A 456 10.55 -23.42 -15.18
CA ASP A 456 11.14 -24.10 -14.01
C ASP A 456 10.10 -24.96 -13.26
N ALA A 457 8.89 -24.48 -13.07
CA ALA A 457 7.81 -25.22 -12.40
C ALA A 457 7.53 -26.59 -13.09
N TYR A 458 7.91 -26.73 -14.35
CA TYR A 458 7.67 -27.91 -15.17
C TYR A 458 8.96 -28.57 -15.67
N GLY A 459 10.10 -28.21 -15.08
CA GLY A 459 11.40 -28.83 -15.41
C GLY A 459 11.91 -28.50 -16.82
N ARG A 460 11.52 -27.33 -17.36
CA ARG A 460 11.86 -26.86 -18.71
C ARG A 460 12.71 -25.59 -18.73
N VAL A 461 13.16 -25.11 -17.56
CA VAL A 461 14.03 -23.92 -17.48
C VAL A 461 15.28 -24.10 -18.36
N ILE A 462 15.69 -23.02 -19.04
CA ILE A 462 16.79 -23.05 -19.99
C ILE A 462 18.03 -22.31 -19.48
N HIS A 463 17.83 -21.16 -18.84
CA HIS A 463 18.91 -20.25 -18.48
C HIS A 463 19.32 -20.32 -16.99
N MET A 464 19.17 -21.49 -16.36
CA MET A 464 19.54 -21.70 -14.96
C MET A 464 20.39 -22.98 -14.79
#